data_cd4865e3d355fe6816127e95cbbdaa3e
#
_entry.id   cd4865e3d355fe6816127e95cbbdaa3e
#
_cell.length_a   1.000
_cell.length_b   1.000
_cell.length_c   1.000
_cell.angle_alpha   90.00
_cell.angle_beta   90.00
_cell.angle_gamma   90.00
#
_symmetry.space_group_name_H-M   'P 1'
#
loop_
_entity.id
_entity.type
_entity.pdbx_description
1 polymer ?
#
loop_
_entity_poly.entity_id
_entity_poly.type
_entity_poly.pdbx_seq_one_letter_code
_entity_poly.pdbx_strand_id
1 'polypeptide(L)'
;PTRGAPIESNPTVALNLRLLDVHTATELAQVMAAVGLAQNFAAIRALATEGIQKGHMTLHARSVVTAAGASKEIFDEVLDRLVQSGVIKVWKAQELVTEVQDERKRAAAGPKPKRSKEAAMGVGYGKVILLGEHAVVYGRHAIAVPIPLTIKALVEDCDEGIHLLIPRWNVEYRLATNPNDRRSFERPAGVVLDALGLSKRAMRIEVFPEVPRSMGLGGSAAMAVAIVRALDKHFRLRLS
;
A
#
# COMPACT_ATOMS: atom_id res chain seq x y z
N PRO A 1 3.63 6.92 -37.97
CA PRO A 1 3.39 5.50 -38.02
C PRO A 1 2.33 5.12 -39.06
N THR A 2 2.46 5.60 -40.28
CA THR A 2 1.56 5.28 -41.40
C THR A 2 2.12 4.16 -42.29
N ARG A 3 3.33 3.67 -42.00
CA ARG A 3 3.96 2.52 -42.65
C ARG A 3 4.52 1.60 -41.58
N GLY A 4 3.96 0.41 -41.44
CA GLY A 4 4.43 -0.59 -40.46
C GLY A 4 3.60 -1.86 -40.53
N ALA A 5 3.89 -2.80 -39.65
CA ALA A 5 3.14 -4.05 -39.52
C ALA A 5 1.62 -3.75 -39.31
N PRO A 6 0.75 -4.63 -39.77
CA PRO A 6 -0.69 -4.43 -39.65
C PRO A 6 -1.05 -4.25 -38.15
N ILE A 7 -1.52 -3.06 -37.81
CA ILE A 7 -1.90 -2.68 -36.43
C ILE A 7 -2.96 -3.62 -35.87
N GLU A 8 -3.82 -4.12 -36.76
CA GLU A 8 -4.91 -5.06 -36.43
C GLU A 8 -4.42 -6.45 -35.98
N SER A 9 -3.18 -6.83 -36.31
CA SER A 9 -2.60 -8.10 -35.90
C SER A 9 -2.20 -8.17 -34.43
N ASN A 10 -2.14 -7.01 -33.74
CA ASN A 10 -1.85 -6.95 -32.31
C ASN A 10 -3.14 -6.64 -31.53
N PRO A 11 -3.70 -7.61 -30.78
CA PRO A 11 -4.97 -7.43 -30.08
C PRO A 11 -4.92 -6.32 -29.03
N THR A 12 -3.78 -6.06 -28.42
CA THR A 12 -3.61 -4.95 -27.45
C THR A 12 -3.69 -3.61 -28.15
N VAL A 13 -3.08 -3.46 -29.33
CA VAL A 13 -3.15 -2.20 -30.10
C VAL A 13 -4.57 -1.98 -30.59
N ALA A 14 -5.22 -2.99 -31.12
CA ALA A 14 -6.61 -2.92 -31.57
C ALA A 14 -7.56 -2.50 -30.43
N LEU A 15 -7.38 -3.08 -29.24
CA LEU A 15 -8.14 -2.70 -28.05
C LEU A 15 -7.92 -1.24 -27.66
N ASN A 16 -6.66 -0.80 -27.64
CA ASN A 16 -6.32 0.58 -27.26
C ASN A 16 -6.89 1.62 -28.25
N LEU A 17 -6.84 1.35 -29.55
CA LEU A 17 -7.44 2.23 -30.56
C LEU A 17 -8.96 2.34 -30.39
N ARG A 18 -9.63 1.22 -30.07
CA ARG A 18 -11.07 1.23 -29.76
C ARG A 18 -11.40 1.99 -28.49
N LEU A 19 -10.58 1.87 -27.44
CA LEU A 19 -10.77 2.63 -26.19
C LEU A 19 -10.55 4.12 -26.37
N LEU A 20 -9.61 4.51 -27.25
CA LEU A 20 -9.35 5.91 -27.58
C LEU A 20 -10.34 6.50 -28.59
N ASP A 21 -11.16 5.67 -29.21
CA ASP A 21 -12.09 6.04 -30.30
C ASP A 21 -11.38 6.80 -31.44
N VAL A 22 -10.21 6.30 -31.83
CA VAL A 22 -9.33 6.90 -32.85
C VAL A 22 -9.42 6.11 -34.12
N HIS A 23 -9.79 6.78 -35.24
CA HIS A 23 -10.04 6.16 -36.53
C HIS A 23 -9.01 6.53 -37.60
N THR A 24 -8.25 7.61 -37.40
CA THR A 24 -7.26 8.09 -38.36
C THR A 24 -5.87 8.25 -37.77
N ALA A 25 -4.84 8.17 -38.63
CA ALA A 25 -3.46 8.40 -38.21
C ALA A 25 -3.26 9.84 -37.68
N THR A 26 -4.01 10.81 -38.20
CA THR A 26 -3.96 12.20 -37.72
C THR A 26 -4.52 12.35 -36.34
N GLU A 27 -5.67 11.75 -36.03
CA GLU A 27 -6.24 11.73 -34.70
C GLU A 27 -5.29 11.06 -33.70
N LEU A 28 -4.70 9.92 -34.06
CA LEU A 28 -3.72 9.25 -33.22
C LEU A 28 -2.51 10.15 -32.95
N ALA A 29 -2.01 10.85 -33.97
CA ALA A 29 -0.89 11.78 -33.80
C ALA A 29 -1.23 12.95 -32.88
N GLN A 30 -2.45 13.47 -32.95
CA GLN A 30 -2.93 14.52 -32.03
C GLN A 30 -3.00 14.03 -30.59
N VAL A 31 -3.54 12.83 -30.36
CA VAL A 31 -3.57 12.22 -29.02
C VAL A 31 -2.15 12.00 -28.50
N MET A 32 -1.25 11.45 -29.31
CA MET A 32 0.16 11.25 -28.93
C MET A 32 0.85 12.57 -28.58
N ALA A 33 0.64 13.62 -29.35
CA ALA A 33 1.20 14.95 -29.09
C ALA A 33 0.65 15.54 -27.79
N ALA A 34 -0.66 15.43 -27.56
CA ALA A 34 -1.29 15.90 -26.32
C ALA A 34 -0.77 15.16 -25.08
N VAL A 35 -0.62 13.84 -25.17
CA VAL A 35 -0.03 13.01 -24.09
C VAL A 35 1.43 13.39 -23.85
N GLY A 36 2.23 13.57 -24.91
CA GLY A 36 3.62 14.00 -24.81
C GLY A 36 3.76 15.36 -24.11
N LEU A 37 2.92 16.33 -24.47
CA LEU A 37 2.87 17.64 -23.80
C LEU A 37 2.47 17.53 -22.34
N ALA A 38 1.45 16.74 -22.02
CA ALA A 38 0.99 16.52 -20.65
C ALA A 38 2.08 15.88 -19.79
N GLN A 39 2.78 14.88 -20.31
CA GLN A 39 3.91 14.25 -19.61
C GLN A 39 5.07 15.22 -19.38
N ASN A 40 5.40 16.03 -20.39
CA ASN A 40 6.46 17.03 -20.27
C ASN A 40 6.10 18.11 -19.24
N PHE A 41 4.86 18.57 -19.26
CA PHE A 41 4.34 19.49 -18.23
C PHE A 41 4.39 18.89 -16.83
N ALA A 42 3.99 17.62 -16.67
CA ALA A 42 4.06 16.92 -15.40
C ALA A 42 5.51 16.81 -14.88
N ALA A 43 6.47 16.55 -15.78
CA ALA A 43 7.89 16.48 -15.42
C ALA A 43 8.43 17.84 -14.97
N ILE A 44 8.10 18.93 -15.71
CA ILE A 44 8.50 20.30 -15.35
C ILE A 44 7.88 20.68 -13.99
N ARG A 45 6.61 20.38 -13.79
CA ARG A 45 5.93 20.63 -12.52
C ARG A 45 6.61 19.88 -11.37
N ALA A 46 6.94 18.59 -11.56
CA ALA A 46 7.64 17.81 -10.56
C ALA A 46 9.01 18.40 -10.22
N LEU A 47 9.78 18.85 -11.23
CA LEU A 47 11.05 19.54 -11.02
C LEU A 47 10.89 20.83 -10.21
N ALA A 48 9.84 21.59 -10.48
CA ALA A 48 9.60 22.88 -9.83
C ALA A 48 9.03 22.74 -8.39
N THR A 49 8.50 21.57 -8.02
CA THR A 49 7.82 21.35 -6.72
C THR A 49 8.53 20.30 -5.87
N GLU A 50 8.22 19.02 -6.11
CA GLU A 50 8.66 17.89 -5.27
C GLU A 50 10.02 17.32 -5.67
N GLY A 51 10.49 17.65 -6.86
CA GLY A 51 11.66 17.04 -7.51
C GLY A 51 11.36 15.69 -8.14
N ILE A 52 12.03 15.38 -9.25
CA ILE A 52 11.86 14.10 -9.98
C ILE A 52 12.35 12.90 -9.14
N GLN A 53 13.28 13.13 -8.22
CA GLN A 53 13.90 12.04 -7.46
C GLN A 53 12.94 11.24 -6.61
N LYS A 54 11.86 11.86 -6.07
CA LYS A 54 10.95 11.18 -5.14
C LYS A 54 10.22 9.97 -5.75
N GLY A 55 9.80 10.08 -7.00
CA GLY A 55 9.15 8.95 -7.73
C GLY A 55 10.16 7.89 -8.21
N HIS A 56 11.33 8.31 -8.70
CA HIS A 56 12.36 7.41 -9.19
C HIS A 56 13.12 6.68 -8.08
N MET A 57 13.26 7.28 -6.89
CA MET A 57 13.96 6.67 -5.77
C MET A 57 13.30 5.37 -5.30
N THR A 58 11.99 5.27 -5.34
CA THR A 58 11.28 4.04 -4.95
C THR A 58 11.56 2.90 -5.95
N LEU A 59 11.56 3.17 -7.25
CA LEU A 59 11.88 2.17 -8.28
C LEU A 59 13.34 1.72 -8.18
N HIS A 60 14.26 2.68 -7.98
CA HIS A 60 15.67 2.38 -7.78
C HIS A 60 15.91 1.58 -6.50
N ALA A 61 15.23 1.93 -5.41
CA ALA A 61 15.32 1.20 -4.15
C ALA A 61 14.89 -0.28 -4.30
N ARG A 62 13.86 -0.57 -5.09
CA ARG A 62 13.45 -1.96 -5.38
C ARG A 62 14.58 -2.75 -6.07
N SER A 63 15.23 -2.16 -7.06
CA SER A 63 16.38 -2.79 -7.74
C SER A 63 17.55 -3.03 -6.79
N VAL A 64 17.80 -2.08 -5.89
CA VAL A 64 18.86 -2.18 -4.87
C VAL A 64 18.55 -3.29 -3.86
N VAL A 65 17.29 -3.40 -3.38
CA VAL A 65 16.87 -4.48 -2.46
C VAL A 65 16.93 -5.85 -3.15
N THR A 66 16.58 -5.92 -4.44
CA THR A 66 16.76 -7.16 -5.22
C THR A 66 18.23 -7.55 -5.32
N ALA A 67 19.12 -6.58 -5.62
CA ALA A 67 20.55 -6.80 -5.70
C ALA A 67 21.19 -7.17 -4.35
N ALA A 68 20.60 -6.75 -3.23
CA ALA A 68 21.01 -7.12 -1.89
C ALA A 68 20.57 -8.54 -1.48
N GLY A 69 19.81 -9.25 -2.32
CA GLY A 69 19.41 -10.64 -2.07
C GLY A 69 18.29 -10.79 -1.04
N ALA A 70 17.47 -9.77 -0.82
CA ALA A 70 16.34 -9.87 0.09
C ALA A 70 15.33 -10.94 -0.38
N SER A 71 14.95 -11.85 0.53
CA SER A 71 13.91 -12.83 0.23
C SER A 71 12.53 -12.16 0.09
N LYS A 72 11.58 -12.84 -0.58
CA LYS A 72 10.23 -12.29 -0.81
C LYS A 72 9.52 -11.89 0.49
N GLU A 73 9.80 -12.62 1.57
CA GLU A 73 9.18 -12.42 2.88
C GLU A 73 9.63 -11.12 3.57
N ILE A 74 10.86 -10.65 3.30
CA ILE A 74 11.43 -9.45 3.92
C ILE A 74 11.58 -8.28 2.94
N PHE A 75 11.31 -8.52 1.67
CA PHE A 75 11.58 -7.56 0.58
C PHE A 75 10.96 -6.19 0.85
N ASP A 76 9.67 -6.16 1.13
CA ASP A 76 8.94 -4.90 1.30
C ASP A 76 9.36 -4.17 2.60
N GLU A 77 9.71 -4.90 3.64
CA GLU A 77 10.21 -4.33 4.89
C GLU A 77 11.60 -3.69 4.71
N VAL A 78 12.50 -4.39 4.05
CA VAL A 78 13.83 -3.87 3.71
C VAL A 78 13.71 -2.66 2.78
N LEU A 79 12.80 -2.70 1.81
CA LEU A 79 12.53 -1.59 0.90
C LEU A 79 12.08 -0.33 1.65
N ASP A 80 11.12 -0.47 2.55
CA ASP A 80 10.61 0.66 3.33
C ASP A 80 11.71 1.28 4.22
N ARG A 81 12.47 0.43 4.92
CA ARG A 81 13.60 0.89 5.76
C ARG A 81 14.69 1.56 4.92
N LEU A 82 14.98 1.03 3.73
CA LEU A 82 15.96 1.61 2.81
C LEU A 82 15.54 2.99 2.32
N VAL A 83 14.27 3.14 1.92
CA VAL A 83 13.72 4.44 1.49
C VAL A 83 13.71 5.44 2.65
N GLN A 84 13.32 5.02 3.86
CA GLN A 84 13.32 5.87 5.06
C GLN A 84 14.73 6.31 5.47
N SER A 85 15.75 5.46 5.24
CA SER A 85 17.13 5.79 5.55
C SER A 85 17.70 6.93 4.67
N GLY A 86 17.07 7.20 3.51
CA GLY A 86 17.57 8.14 2.51
C GLY A 86 18.83 7.69 1.77
N VAL A 87 19.43 6.54 2.14
CA VAL A 87 20.67 6.02 1.58
C VAL A 87 20.38 4.79 0.71
N ILE A 88 20.05 4.99 -0.57
CA ILE A 88 19.70 3.91 -1.49
C ILE A 88 20.98 3.33 -2.12
N LYS A 89 21.65 2.44 -1.38
CA LYS A 89 22.86 1.74 -1.77
C LYS A 89 22.77 0.25 -1.44
N VAL A 90 23.43 -0.60 -2.25
CA VAL A 90 23.37 -2.06 -2.06
C VAL A 90 23.91 -2.49 -0.70
N TRP A 91 25.02 -1.91 -0.24
CA TRP A 91 25.59 -2.22 1.07
C TRP A 91 24.63 -1.89 2.22
N LYS A 92 23.88 -0.77 2.13
CA LYS A 92 22.88 -0.40 3.14
C LYS A 92 21.68 -1.35 3.12
N ALA A 93 21.26 -1.76 1.94
CA ALA A 93 20.21 -2.77 1.81
C ALA A 93 20.65 -4.13 2.40
N GLN A 94 21.91 -4.54 2.20
CA GLN A 94 22.46 -5.78 2.80
C GLN A 94 22.48 -5.71 4.33
N GLU A 95 22.89 -4.59 4.90
CA GLU A 95 22.83 -4.34 6.34
C GLU A 95 21.39 -4.50 6.86
N LEU A 96 20.43 -3.86 6.22
CA LEU A 96 19.02 -3.94 6.58
C LEU A 96 18.44 -5.36 6.41
N VAL A 97 18.87 -6.12 5.39
CA VAL A 97 18.51 -7.54 5.22
C VAL A 97 18.93 -8.34 6.44
N THR A 98 20.17 -8.12 6.91
CA THR A 98 20.70 -8.84 8.10
C THR A 98 19.95 -8.45 9.36
N GLU A 99 19.72 -7.17 9.58
CA GLU A 99 18.95 -6.67 10.73
C GLU A 99 17.54 -7.28 10.79
N VAL A 100 16.81 -7.23 9.68
CA VAL A 100 15.43 -7.76 9.58
C VAL A 100 15.42 -9.27 9.80
N GLN A 101 16.42 -10.01 9.28
CA GLN A 101 16.53 -11.46 9.52
C GLN A 101 16.78 -11.79 10.98
N ASP A 102 17.64 -11.03 11.64
CA ASP A 102 17.96 -11.26 13.06
C ASP A 102 16.81 -10.85 13.98
N GLU A 103 16.09 -9.78 13.67
CA GLU A 103 14.86 -9.42 14.38
C GLU A 103 13.79 -10.53 14.27
N ARG A 104 13.63 -11.10 13.08
CA ARG A 104 12.68 -12.22 12.86
C ARG A 104 13.06 -13.47 13.63
N LYS A 105 14.35 -13.82 13.69
CA LYS A 105 14.85 -14.95 14.50
C LYS A 105 14.55 -14.74 15.97
N ARG A 106 14.74 -13.52 16.49
CA ARG A 106 14.43 -13.16 17.89
C ARG A 106 12.93 -13.22 18.18
N ALA A 107 12.08 -12.69 17.27
CA ALA A 107 10.63 -12.73 17.40
C ALA A 107 10.06 -14.17 17.34
N ALA A 108 10.66 -15.05 16.53
CA ALA A 108 10.26 -16.46 16.46
C ALA A 108 10.54 -17.25 17.75
N ALA A 109 11.45 -16.78 18.58
CA ALA A 109 11.80 -17.40 19.87
C ALA A 109 10.88 -16.97 21.05
N GLY A 110 9.96 -16.03 20.83
CA GLY A 110 9.02 -15.55 21.85
C GLY A 110 7.79 -16.44 22.04
N PRO A 111 7.09 -16.35 23.18
CA PRO A 111 5.93 -17.20 23.48
C PRO A 111 4.78 -16.93 22.51
N LYS A 112 4.28 -17.98 21.84
CA LYS A 112 3.11 -17.91 20.98
C LYS A 112 1.86 -17.60 21.83
N PRO A 113 1.10 -16.52 21.53
CA PRO A 113 -0.12 -16.22 22.27
C PRO A 113 -1.18 -17.30 22.04
N LYS A 114 -1.89 -17.68 23.10
CA LYS A 114 -3.04 -18.59 23.02
C LYS A 114 -4.19 -17.88 22.28
N ARG A 115 -4.60 -18.40 21.12
CA ARG A 115 -5.78 -17.90 20.42
C ARG A 115 -7.03 -18.13 21.26
N SER A 116 -7.78 -17.07 21.57
CA SER A 116 -9.11 -17.20 22.16
C SER A 116 -10.13 -17.68 21.11
N LYS A 117 -11.17 -18.38 21.54
CA LYS A 117 -12.16 -19.00 20.65
C LYS A 117 -13.13 -18.00 19.97
N GLU A 118 -13.10 -16.71 20.31
CA GLU A 118 -14.06 -15.70 19.87
C GLU A 118 -13.41 -14.49 19.16
N ALA A 119 -12.35 -14.71 18.39
CA ALA A 119 -11.71 -13.62 17.68
C ALA A 119 -12.63 -13.03 16.59
N ALA A 120 -12.96 -11.74 16.70
CA ALA A 120 -13.79 -11.04 15.73
C ALA A 120 -12.98 -10.70 14.47
N MET A 121 -13.41 -11.24 13.31
CA MET A 121 -12.70 -11.03 12.03
C MET A 121 -13.44 -10.04 11.15
N GLY A 122 -12.70 -9.02 10.66
CA GLY A 122 -13.10 -8.09 9.61
C GLY A 122 -12.36 -8.34 8.31
N VAL A 123 -12.97 -8.00 7.17
CA VAL A 123 -12.40 -8.17 5.83
C VAL A 123 -12.51 -6.87 5.04
N GLY A 124 -11.42 -6.43 4.43
CA GLY A 124 -11.38 -5.33 3.47
C GLY A 124 -10.84 -5.81 2.13
N TYR A 125 -11.36 -5.28 1.04
CA TYR A 125 -10.96 -5.63 -0.33
C TYR A 125 -10.03 -4.58 -0.90
N GLY A 126 -9.03 -5.03 -1.64
CA GLY A 126 -8.23 -4.16 -2.49
C GLY A 126 -9.08 -3.54 -3.60
N LYS A 127 -8.56 -2.50 -4.24
CA LYS A 127 -9.23 -1.81 -5.35
C LYS A 127 -8.25 -1.37 -6.41
N VAL A 128 -8.74 -1.23 -7.64
CA VAL A 128 -8.06 -0.55 -8.73
C VAL A 128 -8.91 0.65 -9.14
N ILE A 129 -8.30 1.81 -9.28
CA ILE A 129 -8.94 2.99 -9.86
C ILE A 129 -8.68 2.93 -11.37
N LEU A 130 -9.74 2.80 -12.16
CA LEU A 130 -9.67 2.74 -13.61
C LEU A 130 -9.50 4.14 -14.21
N LEU A 131 -10.25 5.11 -13.70
CA LEU A 131 -10.28 6.49 -14.19
C LEU A 131 -10.55 7.45 -13.04
N GLY A 132 -10.01 8.67 -13.14
CA GLY A 132 -10.37 9.77 -12.24
C GLY A 132 -9.56 9.84 -10.95
N GLU A 133 -8.41 9.16 -10.83
CA GLU A 133 -7.58 9.11 -9.62
C GLU A 133 -7.22 10.52 -9.08
N HIS A 134 -6.77 11.41 -9.98
CA HIS A 134 -6.46 12.78 -9.59
C HIS A 134 -7.70 13.70 -9.60
N ALA A 135 -8.68 13.42 -10.44
CA ALA A 135 -9.88 14.23 -10.58
C ALA A 135 -10.77 14.19 -9.33
N VAL A 136 -10.81 13.06 -8.63
CA VAL A 136 -11.60 12.86 -7.40
C VAL A 136 -11.15 13.80 -6.27
N VAL A 137 -9.89 14.19 -6.22
CA VAL A 137 -9.35 15.14 -5.22
C VAL A 137 -9.94 16.54 -5.39
N TYR A 138 -10.39 16.86 -6.61
CA TYR A 138 -11.06 18.12 -6.94
C TYR A 138 -12.58 17.98 -6.99
N GLY A 139 -13.16 16.99 -6.32
CA GLY A 139 -14.60 16.78 -6.25
C GLY A 139 -15.23 16.25 -7.54
N ARG A 140 -14.43 15.68 -8.46
CA ARG A 140 -14.91 15.01 -9.67
C ARG A 140 -15.07 13.51 -9.43
N HIS A 141 -15.69 12.79 -10.37
CA HIS A 141 -15.95 11.37 -10.26
C HIS A 141 -14.70 10.53 -10.58
N ALA A 142 -14.57 9.40 -9.92
CA ALA A 142 -13.62 8.35 -10.24
C ALA A 142 -14.37 7.01 -10.39
N ILE A 143 -13.82 6.12 -11.21
CA ILE A 143 -14.32 4.75 -11.35
C ILE A 143 -13.29 3.82 -10.69
N ALA A 144 -13.71 3.11 -9.66
CA ALA A 144 -12.89 2.13 -8.98
C ALA A 144 -13.57 0.76 -8.98
N VAL A 145 -12.79 -0.31 -9.13
CA VAL A 145 -13.26 -1.68 -9.13
C VAL A 145 -12.60 -2.43 -7.97
N PRO A 146 -13.36 -3.15 -7.14
CA PRO A 146 -12.78 -4.03 -6.14
C PRO A 146 -12.07 -5.21 -6.81
N ILE A 147 -10.98 -5.67 -6.21
CA ILE A 147 -10.23 -6.85 -6.65
C ILE A 147 -10.36 -7.99 -5.64
N PRO A 148 -10.23 -9.27 -6.06
CA PRO A 148 -10.38 -10.42 -5.17
C PRO A 148 -9.17 -10.66 -4.26
N LEU A 149 -8.43 -9.61 -3.91
CA LEU A 149 -7.36 -9.63 -2.92
C LEU A 149 -7.86 -8.96 -1.65
N THR A 150 -7.72 -9.65 -0.52
CA THR A 150 -8.28 -9.22 0.75
C THR A 150 -7.21 -8.85 1.77
N ILE A 151 -7.62 -8.05 2.74
CA ILE A 151 -6.92 -7.88 4.01
C ILE A 151 -7.90 -8.32 5.10
N LYS A 152 -7.46 -9.23 5.94
CA LYS A 152 -8.23 -9.71 7.09
C LYS A 152 -7.65 -9.09 8.36
N ALA A 153 -8.49 -8.67 9.28
CA ALA A 153 -8.07 -8.21 10.60
C ALA A 153 -8.81 -9.01 11.67
N LEU A 154 -8.08 -9.39 12.70
CA LEU A 154 -8.60 -10.02 13.90
C LEU A 154 -8.43 -9.07 15.07
N VAL A 155 -9.45 -9.00 15.95
CA VAL A 155 -9.37 -8.24 17.20
C VAL A 155 -9.64 -9.20 18.36
N GLU A 156 -8.76 -9.16 19.35
CA GLU A 156 -8.84 -9.94 20.58
C GLU A 156 -8.58 -9.03 21.77
N ASP A 157 -9.16 -9.34 22.91
CA ASP A 157 -8.80 -8.66 24.16
C ASP A 157 -7.38 -9.03 24.57
N CYS A 158 -6.67 -8.09 25.20
CA CYS A 158 -5.39 -8.35 25.84
C CYS A 158 -5.32 -7.64 27.20
N ASP A 159 -4.30 -7.96 27.98
CA ASP A 159 -4.17 -7.48 29.37
C ASP A 159 -3.74 -6.02 29.41
N GLU A 160 -2.97 -5.53 28.43
CA GLU A 160 -2.38 -4.20 28.48
C GLU A 160 -2.14 -3.59 27.10
N GLY A 161 -2.58 -2.35 26.91
CA GLY A 161 -2.30 -1.51 25.73
C GLY A 161 -2.96 -1.95 24.46
N ILE A 162 -2.60 -1.31 23.35
CA ILE A 162 -3.08 -1.66 22.01
C ILE A 162 -1.91 -2.17 21.19
N HIS A 163 -1.99 -3.42 20.76
CA HIS A 163 -0.98 -4.08 19.95
C HIS A 163 -1.48 -4.25 18.52
N LEU A 164 -0.72 -3.76 17.54
CA LEU A 164 -0.97 -3.98 16.12
C LEU A 164 0.10 -4.92 15.57
N LEU A 165 -0.33 -6.08 15.09
CA LEU A 165 0.55 -7.09 14.54
C LEU A 165 0.21 -7.33 13.07
N ILE A 166 1.25 -7.40 12.24
CA ILE A 166 1.13 -7.80 10.83
C ILE A 166 2.17 -8.90 10.59
N PRO A 167 1.83 -10.16 10.90
CA PRO A 167 2.81 -11.25 10.91
C PRO A 167 3.54 -11.42 9.57
N ARG A 168 2.82 -11.24 8.43
CA ARG A 168 3.41 -11.35 7.10
C ARG A 168 4.51 -10.33 6.83
N TRP A 169 4.46 -9.18 7.51
CA TRP A 169 5.44 -8.10 7.37
C TRP A 169 6.39 -8.03 8.56
N ASN A 170 6.28 -8.97 9.49
CA ASN A 170 7.00 -9.00 10.76
C ASN A 170 6.93 -7.67 11.53
N VAL A 171 5.75 -7.08 11.50
CA VAL A 171 5.47 -5.79 12.12
C VAL A 171 4.71 -6.04 13.40
N GLU A 172 5.25 -5.55 14.51
CA GLU A 172 4.59 -5.48 15.79
C GLU A 172 4.75 -4.06 16.34
N TYR A 173 3.63 -3.38 16.54
CA TYR A 173 3.58 -2.05 17.13
C TYR A 173 2.75 -2.08 18.40
N ARG A 174 3.28 -1.51 19.46
CA ARG A 174 2.49 -1.07 20.61
C ARG A 174 2.11 0.38 20.34
N LEU A 175 0.84 0.65 20.09
CA LEU A 175 0.39 2.01 19.80
C LEU A 175 0.61 2.91 21.02
N ALA A 176 1.30 4.03 20.81
CA ALA A 176 1.47 5.03 21.84
C ALA A 176 0.11 5.63 22.24
N THR A 177 -0.12 5.76 23.53
CA THR A 177 -1.34 6.36 24.09
C THR A 177 -1.46 7.84 23.71
N ASN A 178 -0.32 8.53 23.60
CA ASN A 178 -0.26 9.94 23.18
C ASN A 178 -0.24 10.03 21.62
N PRO A 179 -1.20 10.72 20.98
CA PRO A 179 -1.26 10.89 19.54
C PRO A 179 0.00 11.51 18.91
N ASN A 180 0.71 12.35 19.64
CA ASN A 180 1.91 13.04 19.16
C ASN A 180 3.13 12.12 19.04
N ASP A 181 3.15 11.01 19.79
CA ASP A 181 4.25 10.06 19.80
C ASP A 181 4.07 8.93 18.77
N ARG A 182 2.92 8.91 18.08
CA ARG A 182 2.61 7.88 17.08
C ARG A 182 3.45 8.06 15.82
N ARG A 183 4.14 7.00 15.42
CA ARG A 183 4.92 6.97 14.19
C ARG A 183 4.02 6.99 12.96
N SER A 184 4.58 7.30 11.79
CA SER A 184 3.85 7.49 10.52
C SER A 184 2.85 6.37 10.20
N PHE A 185 3.18 5.12 10.56
CA PHE A 185 2.34 3.95 10.31
C PHE A 185 1.26 3.72 11.39
N GLU A 186 1.48 4.20 12.61
CA GLU A 186 0.56 4.10 13.73
C GLU A 186 -0.55 5.14 13.68
N ARG A 187 -0.28 6.27 13.02
CA ARG A 187 -1.23 7.39 12.91
C ARG A 187 -2.59 7.00 12.32
N PRO A 188 -2.68 6.29 11.19
CA PRO A 188 -3.98 5.91 10.62
C PRO A 188 -4.81 5.02 11.55
N ALA A 189 -4.17 4.02 12.18
CA ALA A 189 -4.85 3.15 13.14
C ALA A 189 -5.29 3.94 14.38
N GLY A 190 -4.43 4.83 14.87
CA GLY A 190 -4.73 5.70 16.01
C GLY A 190 -5.92 6.61 15.75
N VAL A 191 -5.99 7.26 14.58
CA VAL A 191 -7.13 8.13 14.20
C VAL A 191 -8.43 7.34 14.22
N VAL A 192 -8.44 6.12 13.69
CA VAL A 192 -9.63 5.24 13.72
C VAL A 192 -10.03 4.92 15.16
N LEU A 193 -9.08 4.53 16.00
CA LEU A 193 -9.36 4.17 17.39
C LEU A 193 -9.83 5.37 18.22
N ASP A 194 -9.26 6.55 17.99
CA ASP A 194 -9.69 7.79 18.64
C ASP A 194 -11.13 8.15 18.22
N ALA A 195 -11.44 8.07 16.92
CA ALA A 195 -12.78 8.35 16.40
C ALA A 195 -13.84 7.37 16.92
N LEU A 196 -13.46 6.12 17.21
CA LEU A 196 -14.34 5.09 17.76
C LEU A 196 -14.38 5.09 19.30
N GLY A 197 -13.63 5.96 19.97
CA GLY A 197 -13.57 6.02 21.44
C GLY A 197 -12.87 4.81 22.07
N LEU A 198 -12.04 4.09 21.31
CA LEU A 198 -11.40 2.85 21.71
C LEU A 198 -9.93 3.00 22.12
N SER A 199 -9.37 4.20 22.10
CA SER A 199 -7.93 4.44 22.34
C SER A 199 -7.45 4.05 23.73
N LYS A 200 -8.35 3.85 24.70
CA LYS A 200 -8.04 3.43 26.08
C LYS A 200 -8.35 1.96 26.33
N ARG A 201 -8.83 1.22 25.33
CA ARG A 201 -9.13 -0.21 25.46
C ARG A 201 -7.88 -1.03 25.18
N ALA A 202 -7.60 -2.00 26.05
CA ALA A 202 -6.53 -2.95 25.82
C ALA A 202 -6.99 -4.01 24.79
N MET A 203 -6.28 -4.10 23.65
CA MET A 203 -6.63 -5.02 22.58
C MET A 203 -5.43 -5.37 21.71
N ARG A 204 -5.51 -6.53 21.08
CA ARG A 204 -4.59 -6.98 20.05
C ARG A 204 -5.30 -7.00 18.71
N ILE A 205 -4.74 -6.30 17.74
CA ILE A 205 -5.22 -6.24 16.35
C ILE A 205 -4.20 -6.98 15.49
N GLU A 206 -4.59 -8.09 14.91
CA GLU A 206 -3.73 -8.87 14.02
C GLU A 206 -4.23 -8.75 12.57
N VAL A 207 -3.34 -8.37 11.64
CA VAL A 207 -3.70 -8.08 10.25
C VAL A 207 -3.00 -9.06 9.30
N PHE A 208 -3.76 -9.67 8.40
CA PHE A 208 -3.32 -10.64 7.39
C PHE A 208 -3.53 -10.08 5.99
N PRO A 209 -2.55 -9.37 5.40
CA PRO A 209 -2.67 -8.80 4.07
C PRO A 209 -2.41 -9.84 2.98
N GLU A 210 -3.34 -9.96 2.02
CA GLU A 210 -3.14 -10.63 0.73
C GLU A 210 -2.80 -9.59 -0.36
N VAL A 211 -3.23 -8.33 -0.18
CA VAL A 211 -2.93 -7.21 -1.07
C VAL A 211 -1.44 -6.86 -0.97
N PRO A 212 -0.68 -6.90 -2.08
CA PRO A 212 0.73 -6.50 -2.08
C PRO A 212 0.91 -5.02 -1.73
N ARG A 213 2.02 -4.71 -1.02
CA ARG A 213 2.36 -3.33 -0.66
C ARG A 213 2.84 -2.53 -1.87
N SER A 214 2.58 -1.23 -1.84
CA SER A 214 3.15 -0.24 -2.79
C SER A 214 2.85 -0.52 -4.27
N MET A 215 1.78 -1.27 -4.58
CA MET A 215 1.35 -1.58 -5.95
C MET A 215 0.11 -0.79 -6.40
N GLY A 216 -0.31 0.24 -5.64
CA GLY A 216 -1.48 1.03 -6.01
C GLY A 216 -2.84 0.31 -5.85
N LEU A 217 -2.86 -0.90 -5.29
CA LEU A 217 -4.05 -1.76 -5.18
C LEU A 217 -4.95 -1.43 -3.97
N GLY A 218 -4.82 -0.24 -3.40
CA GLY A 218 -5.68 0.23 -2.32
C GLY A 218 -5.47 -0.46 -0.97
N GLY A 219 -4.27 -1.03 -0.72
CA GLY A 219 -3.97 -1.79 0.49
C GLY A 219 -4.23 -1.03 1.80
N SER A 220 -3.88 0.26 1.87
CA SER A 220 -4.13 1.08 3.07
C SER A 220 -5.61 1.23 3.37
N ALA A 221 -6.45 1.45 2.36
CA ALA A 221 -7.90 1.55 2.52
C ALA A 221 -8.51 0.19 2.91
N ALA A 222 -8.07 -0.90 2.27
CA ALA A 222 -8.50 -2.25 2.59
C ALA A 222 -8.17 -2.62 4.05
N MET A 223 -6.98 -2.23 4.52
CA MET A 223 -6.55 -2.45 5.91
C MET A 223 -7.44 -1.68 6.90
N ALA A 224 -7.68 -0.40 6.63
CA ALA A 224 -8.53 0.42 7.48
C ALA A 224 -9.94 -0.17 7.59
N VAL A 225 -10.54 -0.57 6.46
CA VAL A 225 -11.86 -1.22 6.42
C VAL A 225 -11.88 -2.54 7.18
N ALA A 226 -10.83 -3.37 7.02
CA ALA A 226 -10.71 -4.64 7.74
C ALA A 226 -10.67 -4.44 9.26
N ILE A 227 -9.85 -3.49 9.72
CA ILE A 227 -9.71 -3.16 11.15
C ILE A 227 -11.03 -2.62 11.71
N VAL A 228 -11.67 -1.65 11.04
CA VAL A 228 -12.93 -1.07 11.49
C VAL A 228 -14.02 -2.16 11.61
N ARG A 229 -14.14 -3.03 10.62
CA ARG A 229 -15.11 -4.14 10.66
C ARG A 229 -14.82 -5.16 11.76
N ALA A 230 -13.56 -5.42 12.06
CA ALA A 230 -13.17 -6.30 13.16
C ALA A 230 -13.51 -5.65 14.52
N LEU A 231 -13.21 -4.36 14.68
CA LEU A 231 -13.55 -3.58 15.88
C LEU A 231 -15.07 -3.49 16.08
N ASP A 232 -15.82 -3.21 15.00
CA ASP A 232 -17.29 -3.17 15.06
C ASP A 232 -17.87 -4.49 15.56
N LYS A 233 -17.41 -5.62 15.04
CA LYS A 233 -17.84 -6.95 15.48
C LYS A 233 -17.44 -7.25 16.92
N HIS A 234 -16.21 -6.91 17.30
CA HIS A 234 -15.67 -7.22 18.61
C HIS A 234 -16.38 -6.41 19.73
N PHE A 235 -16.51 -5.10 19.51
CA PHE A 235 -17.12 -4.17 20.47
C PHE A 235 -18.60 -3.93 20.25
N ARG A 236 -19.23 -4.53 19.22
CA ARG A 236 -20.66 -4.37 18.86
C ARG A 236 -21.06 -2.90 18.69
N LEU A 237 -20.22 -2.14 17.96
CA LEU A 237 -20.37 -0.68 17.82
C LEU A 237 -21.59 -0.30 16.95
N ARG A 238 -22.10 -1.24 16.12
CA ARG A 238 -23.23 -1.04 15.19
C ARG A 238 -22.98 0.10 14.20
N LEU A 239 -21.77 0.12 13.62
CA LEU A 239 -21.42 1.08 12.57
C LEU A 239 -22.23 0.78 11.30
N SER A 240 -22.87 1.80 10.73
CA SER A 240 -23.69 1.73 9.50
C SER A 240 -22.82 1.93 8.26
#